data_2494db979d2cc94385dbdd923558321b
#
_entry.id   2494db979d2cc94385dbdd923558321b
#
_cell.length_a   1.000
_cell.length_b   1.000
_cell.length_c   1.000
_cell.angle_alpha   90.00
_cell.angle_beta   90.00
_cell.angle_gamma   90.00
#
_symmetry.space_group_name_H-M   'P 1'
#
loop_
_entity.id
_entity.type
_entity.pdbx_description
1 polymer ?
#
loop_
_entity_poly.entity_id
_entity_poly.type
_entity_poly.pdbx_seq_one_letter_code
_entity_poly.pdbx_strand_id
1 'polypeptide(L)'
;MANFINTSDYDATIHREILDSLLRKESTTYDPQIIEICEDRAISEMRGYLNKTYDCDKIFSAEGEARNPLILMFAIDITVYHIFCQHNPYKLAKIRQDRYDRAIEWLKGVMKGDITIDGAPKLPDEQVADNSRWQIWADDLRPTLL
;
A
#
# COMPACT_ATOMS: atom_id res chain seq x y z
N MET A 1 6.36 10.37 9.66
CA MET A 1 5.93 10.40 8.30
C MET A 1 6.88 9.68 7.40
N ALA A 2 6.34 8.69 6.74
CA ALA A 2 7.16 7.85 5.92
C ALA A 2 7.56 8.59 4.65
N ASN A 3 8.85 8.80 4.45
CA ASN A 3 9.39 9.32 3.19
C ASN A 3 9.60 8.18 2.17
N PHE A 4 8.79 7.14 2.25
CA PHE A 4 8.89 6.00 1.34
C PHE A 4 8.51 6.39 -0.09
N ILE A 5 7.50 7.22 -0.25
CA ILE A 5 7.09 7.75 -1.56
C ILE A 5 7.60 9.18 -1.69
N ASN A 6 8.32 9.45 -2.77
CA ASN A 6 8.78 10.78 -3.11
C ASN A 6 7.88 11.39 -4.19
N THR A 7 7.81 12.71 -4.25
CA THR A 7 6.98 13.40 -5.25
C THR A 7 7.32 12.99 -6.68
N SER A 8 8.58 12.77 -6.98
CA SER A 8 9.03 12.32 -8.31
C SER A 8 8.54 10.93 -8.70
N ASP A 9 8.20 10.08 -7.74
CA ASP A 9 7.74 8.71 -8.03
C ASP A 9 6.38 8.72 -8.73
N TYR A 10 5.58 9.76 -8.51
CA TYR A 10 4.28 9.89 -9.17
C TYR A 10 4.38 10.12 -10.67
N ASP A 11 5.50 10.65 -11.14
CA ASP A 11 5.71 10.92 -12.58
C ASP A 11 5.66 9.64 -13.42
N ALA A 12 5.97 8.49 -12.83
CA ALA A 12 5.91 7.20 -13.49
C ALA A 12 4.48 6.61 -13.55
N THR A 13 3.56 7.10 -12.75
CA THR A 13 2.21 6.52 -12.60
C THR A 13 1.12 7.48 -13.07
N ILE A 14 1.26 8.74 -12.76
CA ILE A 14 0.30 9.77 -13.08
C ILE A 14 1.03 11.02 -13.55
N HIS A 15 0.51 11.65 -14.60
CA HIS A 15 1.11 12.89 -15.06
C HIS A 15 0.99 13.97 -13.99
N ARG A 16 2.09 14.67 -13.72
CA ARG A 16 2.18 15.65 -12.63
C ARG A 16 1.10 16.73 -12.70
N GLU A 17 0.79 17.19 -13.91
CA GLU A 17 -0.27 18.20 -14.12
C GLU A 17 -1.64 17.69 -13.66
N ILE A 18 -1.92 16.40 -13.87
CA ILE A 18 -3.17 15.79 -13.41
C ILE A 18 -3.19 15.71 -11.90
N LEU A 19 -2.09 15.33 -11.28
CA LEU A 19 -1.96 15.29 -9.82
C LEU A 19 -2.14 16.69 -9.23
N ASP A 20 -1.47 17.70 -9.78
CA ASP A 20 -1.59 19.08 -9.36
C ASP A 20 -3.03 19.59 -9.48
N SER A 21 -3.70 19.25 -10.58
CA SER A 21 -5.09 19.65 -10.81
C SER A 21 -6.06 18.99 -9.81
N LEU A 22 -5.79 17.74 -9.41
CA LEU A 22 -6.59 17.03 -8.42
C LEU A 22 -6.43 17.63 -7.02
N LEU A 23 -5.27 18.16 -6.71
CA LEU A 23 -4.95 18.68 -5.39
C LEU A 23 -5.23 20.18 -5.24
N ARG A 24 -5.54 20.88 -6.34
CA ARG A 24 -5.97 22.26 -6.27
C ARG A 24 -7.40 22.32 -5.78
N LYS A 25 -7.58 22.85 -4.58
CA LYS A 25 -8.86 23.35 -4.11
C LYS A 25 -9.22 24.64 -4.88
N GLU A 26 -10.37 25.21 -4.59
CA GLU A 26 -10.84 26.50 -5.15
C GLU A 26 -9.79 27.63 -5.08
N SER A 27 -8.82 27.52 -4.17
CA SER A 27 -7.62 28.35 -4.18
C SER A 27 -6.54 27.64 -4.98
N THR A 28 -5.85 28.38 -5.80
CA THR A 28 -4.76 27.93 -6.68
C THR A 28 -3.56 27.29 -5.98
N THR A 29 -3.67 26.93 -4.70
CA THR A 29 -2.57 26.41 -3.90
C THR A 29 -2.69 24.89 -3.76
N TYR A 30 -1.65 24.23 -4.21
CA TYR A 30 -1.34 22.83 -3.97
C TYR A 30 -1.30 22.52 -2.46
N ASP A 31 -2.05 21.53 -2.02
CA ASP A 31 -2.03 21.10 -0.62
C ASP A 31 -1.25 19.80 -0.45
N PRO A 32 0.04 19.88 -0.06
CA PRO A 32 0.87 18.68 0.11
C PRO A 32 0.40 17.79 1.26
N GLN A 33 -0.38 18.31 2.20
CA GLN A 33 -0.87 17.53 3.33
C GLN A 33 -1.85 16.44 2.89
N ILE A 34 -2.64 16.69 1.85
CA ILE A 34 -3.58 15.70 1.32
C ILE A 34 -2.83 14.49 0.77
N ILE A 35 -1.74 14.73 0.03
CA ILE A 35 -0.89 13.65 -0.49
C ILE A 35 -0.33 12.84 0.66
N GLU A 36 0.22 13.49 1.65
CA GLU A 36 0.85 12.85 2.80
C GLU A 36 -0.12 11.99 3.58
N ILE A 37 -1.33 12.46 3.79
CA ILE A 37 -2.39 11.69 4.43
C ILE A 37 -2.74 10.45 3.60
N CYS A 38 -2.86 10.59 2.29
CA CYS A 38 -3.17 9.47 1.39
C CYS A 38 -2.02 8.46 1.34
N GLU A 39 -0.77 8.92 1.36
CA GLU A 39 0.41 8.05 1.44
C GLU A 39 0.43 7.25 2.75
N ASP A 40 0.19 7.91 3.87
CA ASP A 40 0.16 7.25 5.18
C ASP A 40 -0.95 6.20 5.25
N ARG A 41 -2.12 6.49 4.67
CA ARG A 41 -3.22 5.53 4.58
C ARG A 41 -2.85 4.33 3.72
N ALA A 42 -2.22 4.56 2.57
CA ALA A 42 -1.79 3.49 1.67
C ALA A 42 -0.77 2.58 2.34
N ILE A 43 0.23 3.16 2.99
CA ILE A 43 1.26 2.39 3.70
C ILE A 43 0.65 1.61 4.86
N SER A 44 -0.26 2.20 5.62
CA SER A 44 -0.95 1.52 6.72
C SER A 44 -1.78 0.34 6.23
N GLU A 45 -2.47 0.51 5.11
CA GLU A 45 -3.23 -0.56 4.47
C GLU A 45 -2.33 -1.71 4.04
N MET A 46 -1.20 -1.40 3.39
CA MET A 46 -0.22 -2.40 2.98
C MET A 46 0.40 -3.14 4.17
N ARG A 47 0.74 -2.42 5.24
CA ARG A 47 1.28 -3.02 6.46
C ARG A 47 0.31 -4.03 7.06
N GLY A 48 -0.99 -3.76 6.97
CA GLY A 48 -2.02 -4.69 7.44
C GLY A 48 -1.96 -6.07 6.78
N TYR A 49 -1.56 -6.12 5.51
CA TYR A 49 -1.40 -7.37 4.77
C TYR A 49 -0.02 -8.00 4.92
N LEU A 50 1.03 -7.18 5.02
CA LEU A 50 2.42 -7.64 4.96
C LEU A 50 3.01 -7.98 6.33
N ASN A 51 2.47 -7.43 7.39
CA ASN A 51 3.07 -7.44 8.72
C ASN A 51 3.17 -8.85 9.35
N LYS A 52 2.42 -9.80 8.82
CA LYS A 52 2.47 -11.19 9.29
C LYS A 52 3.80 -11.87 9.00
N THR A 53 4.38 -11.61 7.84
CA THR A 53 5.56 -12.34 7.32
C THR A 53 6.76 -11.44 7.11
N TYR A 54 6.55 -10.19 6.77
CA TYR A 54 7.61 -9.25 6.37
C TYR A 54 7.87 -8.20 7.45
N ASP A 55 9.12 -7.73 7.48
CA ASP A 55 9.53 -6.63 8.35
C ASP A 55 9.16 -5.30 7.69
N CYS A 56 7.94 -4.85 7.96
CA CYS A 56 7.40 -3.62 7.37
C CYS A 56 8.19 -2.38 7.78
N ASP A 57 8.76 -2.35 8.97
CA ASP A 57 9.57 -1.22 9.42
C ASP A 57 10.80 -1.05 8.53
N LYS A 58 11.44 -2.15 8.15
CA LYS A 58 12.57 -2.11 7.22
C LYS A 58 12.14 -1.78 5.80
N ILE A 59 11.01 -2.33 5.35
CA ILE A 59 10.50 -2.10 4.00
C ILE A 59 10.19 -0.61 3.79
N PHE A 60 9.41 -0.02 4.69
CA PHE A 60 8.89 1.33 4.50
C PHE A 60 9.80 2.43 5.04
N SER A 61 10.89 2.09 5.72
CA SER A 61 11.93 3.03 6.09
C SER A 61 13.05 3.16 5.05
N ALA A 62 13.05 2.29 4.04
CA ALA A 62 14.03 2.36 2.95
C ALA A 62 13.86 3.63 2.13
N GLU A 63 14.97 4.17 1.66
CA GLU A 63 15.00 5.40 0.87
C GLU A 63 15.75 5.18 -0.45
N GLY A 64 15.38 5.98 -1.45
CA GLY A 64 16.05 5.97 -2.75
C GLY A 64 15.98 4.60 -3.43
N GLU A 65 17.11 4.14 -3.91
CA GLU A 65 17.21 2.87 -4.65
C GLU A 65 17.12 1.62 -3.75
N ALA A 66 17.21 1.79 -2.44
CA ALA A 66 17.03 0.70 -1.49
C ALA A 66 15.57 0.25 -1.38
N ARG A 67 14.64 1.03 -1.89
CA ARG A 67 13.22 0.70 -1.87
C ARG A 67 12.91 -0.44 -2.84
N ASN A 68 12.03 -1.37 -2.42
CA ASN A 68 11.55 -2.42 -3.31
C ASN A 68 10.66 -1.80 -4.40
N PRO A 69 11.00 -1.94 -5.69
CA PRO A 69 10.26 -1.26 -6.76
C PRO A 69 8.83 -1.77 -6.93
N LEU A 70 8.55 -3.04 -6.65
CA LEU A 70 7.20 -3.59 -6.74
C LEU A 70 6.31 -3.07 -5.62
N ILE A 71 6.82 -3.06 -4.40
CA ILE A 71 6.10 -2.48 -3.25
C ILE A 71 5.84 -0.99 -3.48
N LEU A 72 6.82 -0.27 -4.00
CA LEU A 72 6.68 1.14 -4.32
C LEU A 72 5.59 1.38 -5.37
N MET A 73 5.56 0.57 -6.42
CA MET A 73 4.53 0.65 -7.48
C MET A 73 3.13 0.49 -6.90
N PHE A 74 2.91 -0.53 -6.08
CA PHE A 74 1.61 -0.76 -5.46
C PHE A 74 1.26 0.30 -4.42
N ALA A 75 2.23 0.79 -3.67
CA ALA A 75 2.01 1.90 -2.73
C ALA A 75 1.52 3.16 -3.44
N ILE A 76 2.09 3.47 -4.61
CA ILE A 76 1.67 4.60 -5.43
C ILE A 76 0.26 4.37 -5.99
N ASP A 77 -0.03 3.19 -6.51
CA ASP A 77 -1.36 2.86 -7.05
C ASP A 77 -2.46 3.03 -5.99
N ILE A 78 -2.21 2.57 -4.78
CA ILE A 78 -3.15 2.71 -3.66
C ILE A 78 -3.28 4.18 -3.24
N THR A 79 -2.17 4.90 -3.16
CA THR A 79 -2.17 6.33 -2.81
C THR A 79 -2.97 7.16 -3.82
N VAL A 80 -2.74 6.95 -5.11
CA VAL A 80 -3.45 7.65 -6.18
C VAL A 80 -4.94 7.35 -6.13
N TYR A 81 -5.32 6.10 -5.88
CA TYR A 81 -6.71 5.74 -5.68
C TYR A 81 -7.35 6.54 -4.53
N HIS A 82 -6.68 6.63 -3.39
CA HIS A 82 -7.18 7.40 -2.25
C HIS A 82 -7.28 8.90 -2.55
N ILE A 83 -6.34 9.46 -3.30
CA ILE A 83 -6.38 10.86 -3.72
C ILE A 83 -7.62 11.12 -4.57
N PHE A 84 -7.89 10.28 -5.57
CA PHE A 84 -9.06 10.42 -6.42
C PHE A 84 -10.36 10.28 -5.64
N CYS A 85 -10.44 9.30 -4.75
CA CYS A 85 -11.64 9.08 -3.93
C CYS A 85 -11.95 10.27 -3.02
N GLN A 86 -10.92 10.91 -2.47
CA GLN A 86 -11.10 12.02 -1.57
C GLN A 86 -11.44 13.32 -2.32
N HIS A 87 -10.84 13.53 -3.48
CA HIS A 87 -10.91 14.81 -4.18
C HIS A 87 -12.03 14.89 -5.18
N ASN A 88 -12.26 13.84 -5.95
CA ASN A 88 -13.36 13.79 -6.92
C ASN A 88 -13.75 12.35 -7.25
N PRO A 89 -14.58 11.71 -6.41
CA PRO A 89 -14.98 10.33 -6.61
C PRO A 89 -15.73 10.09 -7.93
N TYR A 90 -16.33 11.12 -8.50
CA TYR A 90 -17.04 11.02 -9.77
C TYR A 90 -16.12 10.94 -11.00
N LYS A 91 -14.85 11.33 -10.83
CA LYS A 91 -13.85 11.29 -11.90
C LYS A 91 -12.86 10.12 -11.73
N LEU A 92 -13.17 9.18 -10.85
CA LEU A 92 -12.34 8.00 -10.70
C LEU A 92 -12.36 7.19 -12.00
N ALA A 93 -11.25 7.20 -12.74
CA ALA A 93 -11.13 6.43 -13.96
C ALA A 93 -11.09 4.94 -13.64
N LYS A 94 -11.70 4.13 -14.53
CA LYS A 94 -11.69 2.67 -14.37
C LYS A 94 -10.29 2.10 -14.20
N ILE A 95 -9.30 2.65 -14.91
CA ILE A 95 -7.91 2.19 -14.81
C ILE A 95 -7.34 2.36 -13.39
N ARG A 96 -7.73 3.42 -12.67
CA ARG A 96 -7.29 3.64 -11.29
C ARG A 96 -7.93 2.66 -10.33
N GLN A 97 -9.19 2.37 -10.54
CA GLN A 97 -9.90 1.33 -9.79
C GLN A 97 -9.28 -0.05 -10.04
N ASP A 98 -9.00 -0.37 -11.31
CA ASP A 98 -8.39 -1.65 -11.68
C ASP A 98 -6.99 -1.82 -11.08
N ARG A 99 -6.20 -0.75 -11.05
CA ARG A 99 -4.87 -0.77 -10.43
C ARG A 99 -4.94 -0.95 -8.92
N TYR A 100 -5.89 -0.29 -8.27
CA TYR A 100 -6.15 -0.49 -6.84
C TYR A 100 -6.57 -1.93 -6.55
N ASP A 101 -7.51 -2.46 -7.30
CA ASP A 101 -7.99 -3.83 -7.14
C ASP A 101 -6.85 -4.84 -7.35
N ARG A 102 -5.98 -4.61 -8.34
CA ARG A 102 -4.80 -5.42 -8.57
C ARG A 102 -3.83 -5.39 -7.39
N ALA A 103 -3.60 -4.22 -6.83
CA ALA A 103 -2.72 -4.07 -5.67
C ALA A 103 -3.27 -4.82 -4.46
N ILE A 104 -4.56 -4.72 -4.19
CA ILE A 104 -5.21 -5.41 -3.08
C ILE A 104 -5.19 -6.93 -3.30
N GLU A 105 -5.45 -7.39 -4.51
CA GLU A 105 -5.38 -8.83 -4.84
C GLU A 105 -3.98 -9.38 -4.61
N TRP A 106 -2.94 -8.66 -5.03
CA TRP A 106 -1.56 -9.01 -4.79
C TRP A 106 -1.24 -9.08 -3.29
N LEU A 107 -1.67 -8.08 -2.53
CA LEU A 107 -1.47 -8.04 -1.07
C LEU A 107 -2.14 -9.23 -0.38
N LYS A 108 -3.35 -9.59 -0.81
CA LYS A 108 -4.04 -10.78 -0.29
C LYS A 108 -3.28 -12.06 -0.61
N GLY A 109 -2.71 -12.16 -1.82
CA GLY A 109 -1.87 -13.30 -2.21
C GLY A 109 -0.62 -13.42 -1.36
N VAL A 110 0.01 -12.31 -1.04
CA VAL A 110 1.18 -12.28 -0.14
C VAL A 110 0.78 -12.70 1.28
N MET A 111 -0.32 -12.17 1.78
CA MET A 111 -0.83 -12.50 3.11
C MET A 111 -1.14 -14.00 3.25
N LYS A 112 -1.71 -14.60 2.22
CA LYS A 112 -2.03 -16.04 2.19
C LYS A 112 -0.80 -16.94 2.00
N GLY A 113 0.32 -16.38 1.57
CA GLY A 113 1.54 -17.14 1.28
C GLY A 113 1.66 -17.65 -0.15
N ASP A 114 0.70 -17.34 -1.02
CA ASP A 114 0.74 -17.73 -2.43
C ASP A 114 1.76 -16.93 -3.24
N ILE A 115 2.06 -15.72 -2.79
CA ILE A 115 3.01 -14.81 -3.41
C ILE A 115 4.10 -14.48 -2.41
N THR A 116 5.36 -14.53 -2.84
CA THR A 116 6.50 -14.05 -2.05
C THR A 116 7.09 -12.81 -2.68
N ILE A 117 7.57 -11.89 -1.84
CA ILE A 117 8.19 -10.66 -2.32
C ILE A 117 9.69 -10.88 -2.39
N ASP A 118 10.23 -10.89 -3.59
CA ASP A 118 11.66 -11.06 -3.81
C ASP A 118 12.44 -9.87 -3.26
N GLY A 119 13.46 -10.16 -2.46
CA GLY A 119 14.36 -9.16 -1.90
C GLY A 119 13.80 -8.36 -0.72
N ALA A 120 12.56 -8.60 -0.30
CA ALA A 120 12.00 -7.90 0.85
C ALA A 120 12.47 -8.54 2.16
N PRO A 121 12.81 -7.72 3.17
CA PRO A 121 13.21 -8.25 4.48
C PRO A 121 12.04 -8.95 5.17
N LYS A 122 12.29 -10.17 5.62
CA LYS A 122 11.32 -10.99 6.34
C LYS A 122 11.50 -10.84 7.85
N LEU A 123 10.44 -11.10 8.58
CA LEU A 123 10.50 -11.24 10.03
C LEU A 123 11.32 -12.48 10.40
N PRO A 124 11.93 -12.53 11.62
CA PRO A 124 12.57 -13.73 12.13
C PRO A 124 11.61 -14.93 12.09
N ASP A 125 12.12 -16.12 11.78
CA ASP A 125 11.31 -17.34 11.65
C ASP A 125 10.45 -17.63 12.88
N GLU A 126 10.95 -17.34 14.05
CA GLU A 126 10.22 -17.50 15.32
C GLU A 126 8.96 -16.65 15.34
N GLN A 127 9.05 -15.39 14.89
CA GLN A 127 7.91 -14.46 14.87
C GLN A 127 6.88 -14.86 13.81
N VAL A 128 7.32 -15.34 12.67
CA VAL A 128 6.43 -15.87 11.63
C VAL A 128 5.68 -17.10 12.14
N ALA A 129 6.39 -18.01 12.82
CA ALA A 129 5.80 -19.20 13.42
C ALA A 129 4.74 -18.85 14.47
N ASP A 130 5.00 -17.84 15.30
CA ASP A 130 4.04 -17.38 16.30
C ASP A 130 2.79 -16.78 15.66
N ASN A 131 2.96 -15.99 14.63
CA ASN A 131 1.84 -15.41 13.88
C ASN A 131 0.99 -16.51 13.21
N SER A 132 1.64 -17.54 12.69
CA SER A 132 0.95 -18.68 12.07
C SER A 132 0.22 -19.52 13.10
N ARG A 133 0.80 -19.70 14.27
CA ARG A 133 0.18 -20.44 15.38
C ARG A 133 -1.14 -19.80 15.82
N TRP A 134 -1.18 -18.49 15.92
CA TRP A 134 -2.40 -17.76 16.23
C TRP A 134 -3.51 -18.00 15.20
N GLN A 135 -3.15 -18.04 13.94
CA GLN A 135 -4.10 -18.30 12.86
C GLN A 135 -4.67 -19.71 12.91
N ILE A 136 -3.81 -20.72 13.14
CA ILE A 136 -4.22 -22.11 13.28
C ILE A 136 -5.17 -22.25 14.49
N TRP A 137 -4.84 -21.62 15.60
CA TRP A 137 -5.63 -21.68 16.82
C TRP A 137 -7.00 -21.03 16.60
N ALA A 138 -7.08 -19.95 15.89
CA ALA A 138 -8.34 -19.29 15.54
C ALA A 138 -9.22 -20.17 14.63
N ASP A 139 -8.61 -20.89 13.71
CA ASP A 139 -9.34 -21.82 12.84
C ASP A 139 -9.88 -23.03 13.62
N ASP A 140 -9.12 -23.54 14.57
CA ASP A 140 -9.54 -24.64 15.46
C ASP A 140 -10.70 -24.22 16.38
N LEU A 141 -10.77 -22.95 16.73
CA LEU A 141 -11.85 -22.40 17.55
C LEU A 141 -13.11 -22.05 16.76
N ARG A 142 -13.04 -22.03 15.45
CA ARG A 142 -14.23 -21.91 14.63
C ARG A 142 -15.02 -23.21 14.77
N PRO A 143 -16.19 -23.18 15.44
CA PRO A 143 -17.03 -24.37 15.42
C PRO A 143 -17.31 -24.68 13.95
N THR A 144 -17.00 -25.87 13.54
CA THR A 144 -17.48 -26.42 12.28
C THR A 144 -19.00 -26.39 12.33
N LEU A 145 -19.55 -25.25 12.04
CA LEU A 145 -20.97 -25.08 11.84
C LEU A 145 -21.33 -25.65 10.49
N LEU A 146 -21.52 -26.87 10.50
CA LEU A 146 -22.25 -27.55 9.43
C LEU A 146 -23.49 -28.14 9.98
#